data_82ff8b78ac02c5e612c35c77cff8d85c
#
_entry.id   82ff8b78ac02c5e612c35c77cff8d85c
#
_cell.length_a   1.000
_cell.length_b   1.000
_cell.length_c   1.000
_cell.angle_alpha   90.00
_cell.angle_beta   90.00
_cell.angle_gamma   90.00
#
_symmetry.space_group_name_H-M   'P 1'
#
loop_
_entity.id
_entity.type
_entity.pdbx_description
1 polymer ?
#
loop_
_entity_poly.entity_id
_entity_poly.type
_entity_poly.pdbx_seq_one_letter_code
_entity_poly.pdbx_strand_id
1 'polypeptide(L)'
;MLFRSSSTVVLDTKQRGGKEVRATIKLLSGKGKEVTFANTEIPAVYTLPPGALVSLEDGARVSVGDVIARIPQESSKTRDITGGLPRVADLFEARKPKDPAILAEKSGTVSFGKETKGKRRLIITSDDGEKYEELIPKWRQLNVFEGETVERGEVIADGEPNPHDILRLQGVEALANYLVREIQDVYRLQGVKINDKHIEVIIRQMLRKTEVQEAGETALLRGEQLDRSRALDINDRAKHGGKKAARLQPVLLGITKASLATESFISAASFQETTRVLTEAAVRGLKDDLRGLKENVIVGRLIPAGTGFAAHASRRRKMEGAERRSFMDVGGGLPDAEEASVGSEESESAAS
;
A
#
# COMPACT_ATOMS: atom_id res chain seq x y z
N MET A 1 52.73 -9.02 -9.10
CA MET A 1 52.48 -9.92 -10.22
C MET A 1 50.99 -10.03 -10.40
N LEU A 2 50.45 -9.44 -11.43
CA LEU A 2 49.04 -9.31 -11.74
C LEU A 2 48.47 -10.65 -12.23
N PHE A 3 47.65 -11.29 -11.47
CA PHE A 3 46.87 -12.43 -11.95
C PHE A 3 45.74 -11.91 -12.87
N ARG A 4 45.98 -11.84 -14.16
CA ARG A 4 44.95 -11.75 -15.20
C ARG A 4 44.52 -13.17 -15.55
N SER A 5 43.71 -13.82 -14.75
CA SER A 5 43.00 -15.02 -15.18
C SER A 5 41.53 -14.89 -14.83
N SER A 6 40.71 -14.80 -15.87
CA SER A 6 39.26 -14.93 -15.72
C SER A 6 38.92 -16.30 -15.16
N SER A 7 38.32 -16.34 -13.99
CA SER A 7 37.85 -17.56 -13.35
C SER A 7 36.37 -17.76 -13.67
N THR A 8 35.93 -19.01 -13.76
CA THR A 8 34.54 -19.37 -14.01
C THR A 8 33.89 -19.80 -12.71
N VAL A 9 32.71 -19.31 -12.44
CA VAL A 9 31.94 -19.63 -11.23
C VAL A 9 31.10 -20.88 -11.46
N VAL A 10 31.11 -21.81 -10.52
CA VAL A 10 30.26 -23.00 -10.50
C VAL A 10 29.48 -23.02 -9.20
N LEU A 11 28.15 -23.06 -9.30
CA LEU A 11 27.24 -23.21 -8.18
C LEU A 11 27.01 -24.70 -7.87
N ASP A 12 27.41 -25.14 -6.69
CA ASP A 12 27.20 -26.52 -6.24
C ASP A 12 26.12 -26.57 -5.17
N THR A 13 24.95 -27.09 -5.54
CA THR A 13 23.78 -27.25 -4.66
C THR A 13 23.43 -28.71 -4.41
N LYS A 14 24.39 -29.64 -4.40
CA LYS A 14 24.11 -31.08 -4.24
C LYS A 14 23.50 -31.40 -2.89
N GLN A 15 22.27 -31.89 -2.89
CA GLN A 15 21.60 -32.51 -1.75
C GLN A 15 22.27 -33.83 -1.39
N ARG A 16 22.85 -33.92 -0.22
CA ARG A 16 23.21 -35.19 0.44
C ARG A 16 22.47 -35.29 1.75
N GLY A 17 21.48 -36.16 1.77
CA GLY A 17 20.89 -36.83 2.94
C GLY A 17 20.75 -35.99 4.23
N GLY A 18 19.64 -35.29 4.43
CA GLY A 18 19.12 -34.89 5.75
C GLY A 18 19.87 -33.82 6.58
N LYS A 19 20.98 -33.28 6.10
CA LYS A 19 21.68 -32.15 6.72
C LYS A 19 21.47 -30.87 5.90
N GLU A 20 21.33 -29.72 6.57
CA GLU A 20 21.26 -28.42 5.94
C GLU A 20 22.31 -28.29 4.85
N VAL A 21 21.84 -28.14 3.61
CA VAL A 21 22.71 -27.99 2.44
C VAL A 21 23.17 -26.56 2.41
N ARG A 22 24.47 -26.35 2.61
CA ARG A 22 25.08 -25.03 2.41
C ARG A 22 25.49 -24.90 0.95
N ALA A 23 24.95 -23.88 0.28
CA ALA A 23 25.35 -23.55 -1.07
C ALA A 23 26.84 -23.17 -1.09
N THR A 24 27.57 -23.65 -2.09
CA THR A 24 29.00 -23.35 -2.26
C THR A 24 29.26 -22.80 -3.65
N ILE A 25 30.12 -21.80 -3.72
CA ILE A 25 30.63 -21.24 -4.98
C ILE A 25 32.08 -21.71 -5.15
N LYS A 26 32.39 -22.31 -6.30
CA LYS A 26 33.74 -22.74 -6.66
C LYS A 26 34.25 -21.89 -7.82
N LEU A 27 35.50 -21.47 -7.73
CA LEU A 27 36.18 -20.78 -8.82
C LEU A 27 37.00 -21.79 -9.64
N LEU A 28 36.73 -21.83 -10.96
CA LEU A 28 37.44 -22.68 -11.88
C LEU A 28 38.29 -21.83 -12.82
N SER A 29 39.48 -22.31 -13.11
CA SER A 29 40.33 -21.74 -14.16
C SER A 29 39.76 -22.03 -15.55
N GLY A 30 40.09 -21.24 -16.56
CA GLY A 30 39.68 -21.47 -17.96
C GLY A 30 40.01 -22.85 -18.53
N LYS A 31 40.80 -23.68 -17.83
CA LYS A 31 41.10 -25.08 -18.13
C LYS A 31 40.26 -26.07 -17.29
N GLY A 32 39.25 -25.63 -16.55
CA GLY A 32 38.39 -26.47 -15.73
C GLY A 32 39.00 -27.00 -14.40
N LYS A 33 40.20 -26.52 -14.02
CA LYS A 33 40.82 -26.84 -12.75
C LYS A 33 40.39 -25.86 -11.65
N GLU A 34 40.20 -26.32 -10.43
CA GLU A 34 39.90 -25.47 -9.27
C GLU A 34 41.04 -24.47 -9.05
N VAL A 35 40.70 -23.21 -8.84
CA VAL A 35 41.65 -22.13 -8.51
C VAL A 35 41.94 -22.21 -7.01
N THR A 36 43.19 -22.10 -6.62
CA THR A 36 43.62 -22.06 -5.22
C THR A 36 43.83 -20.63 -4.76
N PHE A 37 43.62 -20.36 -3.44
CA PHE A 37 43.95 -19.06 -2.87
C PHE A 37 45.44 -18.73 -3.03
N ALA A 38 45.77 -17.46 -3.20
CA ALA A 38 47.15 -17.00 -3.34
C ALA A 38 48.02 -17.50 -2.17
N ASN A 39 49.16 -18.14 -2.52
CA ASN A 39 50.11 -18.71 -1.59
C ASN A 39 49.65 -19.89 -0.71
N THR A 40 48.55 -20.57 -1.11
CA THR A 40 48.05 -21.77 -0.43
C THR A 40 47.65 -22.85 -1.43
N GLU A 41 47.65 -24.13 -1.02
CA GLU A 41 47.13 -25.23 -1.82
C GLU A 41 45.59 -25.42 -1.62
N ILE A 42 44.92 -24.53 -0.87
CA ILE A 42 43.51 -24.63 -0.54
C ILE A 42 42.68 -24.15 -1.73
N PRO A 43 41.73 -24.94 -2.24
CA PRO A 43 40.87 -24.55 -3.35
C PRO A 43 39.97 -23.37 -2.94
N ALA A 44 39.76 -22.43 -3.87
CA ALA A 44 38.92 -21.26 -3.67
C ALA A 44 37.43 -21.68 -3.72
N VAL A 45 36.93 -22.18 -2.59
CA VAL A 45 35.54 -22.56 -2.37
C VAL A 45 34.94 -21.66 -1.31
N TYR A 46 33.89 -20.95 -1.68
CA TYR A 46 33.16 -20.06 -0.78
C TYR A 46 31.86 -20.72 -0.35
N THR A 47 31.70 -21.00 0.94
CA THR A 47 30.46 -21.51 1.51
C THR A 47 29.55 -20.34 1.87
N LEU A 48 28.35 -20.31 1.33
CA LEU A 48 27.38 -19.26 1.54
C LEU A 48 26.44 -19.61 2.72
N PRO A 49 26.12 -18.64 3.59
CA PRO A 49 25.07 -18.80 4.58
C PRO A 49 23.69 -18.81 3.89
N PRO A 50 22.64 -19.34 4.55
CA PRO A 50 21.27 -19.27 4.05
C PRO A 50 20.86 -17.79 3.91
N GLY A 51 20.20 -17.46 2.80
CA GLY A 51 19.79 -16.09 2.48
C GLY A 51 20.83 -15.23 1.74
N ALA A 52 21.99 -15.79 1.42
CA ALA A 52 22.96 -15.09 0.57
C ALA A 52 22.41 -14.93 -0.86
N LEU A 53 22.52 -13.72 -1.42
CA LEU A 53 22.11 -13.39 -2.79
C LEU A 53 23.32 -13.58 -3.73
N VAL A 54 23.19 -14.46 -4.72
CA VAL A 54 24.20 -14.67 -5.76
C VAL A 54 23.75 -13.92 -6.99
N SER A 55 24.54 -12.94 -7.43
CA SER A 55 24.24 -12.09 -8.58
C SER A 55 24.80 -12.64 -9.91
N LEU A 56 25.52 -13.76 -9.87
CA LEU A 56 26.17 -14.33 -11.04
C LEU A 56 25.51 -15.64 -11.46
N GLU A 57 25.40 -15.86 -12.76
CA GLU A 57 24.96 -17.12 -13.32
C GLU A 57 26.07 -18.18 -13.27
N ASP A 58 25.67 -19.47 -13.30
CA ASP A 58 26.62 -20.58 -13.36
C ASP A 58 27.43 -20.50 -14.68
N GLY A 59 28.73 -20.54 -14.57
CA GLY A 59 29.64 -20.39 -15.72
C GLY A 59 30.05 -18.95 -16.02
N ALA A 60 29.62 -17.95 -15.27
CA ALA A 60 30.04 -16.57 -15.46
C ALA A 60 31.55 -16.38 -15.26
N ARG A 61 32.15 -15.50 -16.04
CA ARG A 61 33.56 -15.12 -15.87
C ARG A 61 33.70 -13.99 -14.89
N VAL A 62 34.58 -14.16 -13.92
CA VAL A 62 34.83 -13.17 -12.86
C VAL A 62 36.31 -12.75 -12.87
N SER A 63 36.54 -11.48 -12.53
CA SER A 63 37.86 -10.89 -12.39
C SER A 63 38.13 -10.60 -10.90
N VAL A 64 39.35 -10.28 -10.56
CA VAL A 64 39.70 -9.89 -9.19
C VAL A 64 39.00 -8.59 -8.82
N GLY A 65 38.23 -8.61 -7.76
CA GLY A 65 37.43 -7.47 -7.29
C GLY A 65 35.92 -7.54 -7.63
N ASP A 66 35.52 -8.51 -8.46
CA ASP A 66 34.11 -8.69 -8.78
C ASP A 66 33.32 -9.23 -7.58
N VAL A 67 32.09 -8.74 -7.43
CA VAL A 67 31.18 -9.19 -6.38
C VAL A 67 30.55 -10.51 -6.79
N ILE A 68 30.87 -11.59 -6.08
CA ILE A 68 30.36 -12.93 -6.37
C ILE A 68 29.02 -13.18 -5.70
N ALA A 69 28.88 -12.78 -4.43
CA ALA A 69 27.66 -12.94 -3.65
C ALA A 69 27.55 -11.85 -2.60
N ARG A 70 26.33 -11.52 -2.24
CA ARG A 70 26.01 -10.61 -1.14
C ARG A 70 25.47 -11.42 0.03
N ILE A 71 26.03 -11.21 1.19
CA ILE A 71 25.52 -11.78 2.42
C ILE A 71 24.77 -10.65 3.12
N PRO A 72 23.41 -10.69 3.17
CA PRO A 72 22.67 -9.72 3.96
C PRO A 72 23.17 -9.81 5.39
N GLN A 73 23.82 -8.79 5.88
CA GLN A 73 24.01 -8.67 7.33
C GLN A 73 22.62 -8.44 7.90
N GLU A 74 21.99 -9.52 8.38
CA GLU A 74 20.89 -9.35 9.30
C GLU A 74 21.45 -8.51 10.43
N SER A 75 21.07 -7.24 10.44
CA SER A 75 21.40 -6.38 11.56
C SER A 75 20.74 -7.03 12.78
N SER A 76 21.51 -7.75 13.56
CA SER A 76 21.13 -8.29 14.87
C SER A 76 20.79 -7.15 15.85
N LYS A 77 20.87 -5.91 15.37
CA LYS A 77 20.42 -4.72 16.06
C LYS A 77 18.91 -4.78 16.20
N THR A 78 18.46 -5.17 17.37
CA THR A 78 17.13 -4.91 17.90
C THR A 78 15.95 -5.78 17.42
N ARG A 79 16.12 -6.90 16.80
CA ARG A 79 15.00 -7.87 16.67
C ARG A 79 14.56 -8.44 18.03
N ASP A 80 15.38 -8.31 19.06
CA ASP A 80 15.18 -9.04 20.31
C ASP A 80 14.43 -8.27 21.40
N ILE A 81 14.30 -6.94 21.37
CA ILE A 81 13.84 -6.22 22.57
C ILE A 81 12.65 -5.27 22.34
N THR A 82 12.46 -4.74 21.17
CA THR A 82 11.34 -3.81 20.88
C THR A 82 10.22 -4.43 20.03
N GLY A 83 10.33 -5.71 19.73
CA GLY A 83 9.50 -6.40 18.74
C GLY A 83 8.22 -7.04 19.25
N GLY A 84 7.78 -6.75 20.48
CA GLY A 84 6.56 -7.34 21.02
C GLY A 84 5.28 -6.63 20.57
N LEU A 85 4.26 -6.66 21.43
CA LEU A 85 2.98 -5.96 21.21
C LEU A 85 3.09 -4.49 20.80
N PRO A 86 4.06 -3.68 21.28
CA PRO A 86 4.23 -2.32 20.80
C PRO A 86 4.51 -2.23 19.30
N ARG A 87 5.29 -3.17 18.73
CA ARG A 87 5.55 -3.22 17.29
C ARG A 87 4.28 -3.49 16.49
N VAL A 88 3.46 -4.41 16.94
CA VAL A 88 2.15 -4.70 16.30
C VAL A 88 1.26 -3.47 16.33
N ALA A 89 1.22 -2.74 17.46
CA ALA A 89 0.46 -1.51 17.58
C ALA A 89 0.96 -0.43 16.60
N ASP A 90 2.27 -0.25 16.46
CA ASP A 90 2.87 0.71 15.52
C ASP A 90 2.57 0.35 14.06
N LEU A 91 2.57 -0.95 13.70
CA LEU A 91 2.19 -1.43 12.38
C LEU A 91 0.72 -1.16 12.06
N PHE A 92 -0.20 -1.44 12.99
CA PHE A 92 -1.62 -1.14 12.80
C PHE A 92 -1.94 0.36 12.82
N GLU A 93 -1.15 1.17 13.51
CA GLU A 93 -1.28 2.64 13.44
C GLU A 93 -0.56 3.25 12.22
N ALA A 94 0.10 2.42 11.41
CA ALA A 94 0.89 2.84 10.25
C ALA A 94 1.88 3.97 10.60
N ARG A 95 2.52 3.87 11.77
CA ARG A 95 3.51 4.86 12.23
C ARG A 95 4.75 4.79 11.38
N LYS A 96 5.33 5.96 11.09
CA LYS A 96 6.61 6.04 10.42
C LYS A 96 7.72 5.54 11.36
N PRO A 97 8.60 4.64 10.91
CA PRO A 97 9.72 4.18 11.70
C PRO A 97 10.70 5.34 11.98
N LYS A 98 11.45 5.23 13.08
CA LYS A 98 12.47 6.25 13.47
C LYS A 98 13.59 6.32 12.45
N ASP A 99 14.05 5.15 11.98
CA ASP A 99 15.07 5.00 10.95
C ASP A 99 14.51 4.33 9.71
N PRO A 100 13.77 5.08 8.84
CA PRO A 100 13.14 4.50 7.66
C PRO A 100 14.19 4.04 6.65
N ALA A 101 14.00 2.88 6.06
CA ALA A 101 14.76 2.44 4.89
C ALA A 101 14.53 3.41 3.72
N ILE A 102 15.54 3.55 2.87
CA ILE A 102 15.41 4.32 1.64
C ILE A 102 15.14 3.33 0.52
N LEU A 103 14.01 3.52 -0.18
CA LEU A 103 13.55 2.70 -1.28
C LEU A 103 13.81 3.41 -2.61
N ALA A 104 14.07 2.63 -3.68
CA ALA A 104 14.23 3.17 -5.03
C ALA A 104 12.93 3.79 -5.55
N GLU A 105 12.97 5.06 -5.92
CA GLU A 105 11.79 5.75 -6.49
C GLU A 105 11.49 5.29 -7.93
N LYS A 106 12.53 4.96 -8.69
CA LYS A 106 12.45 4.50 -10.08
C LYS A 106 13.35 3.29 -10.28
N SER A 107 13.02 2.47 -11.27
CA SER A 107 13.90 1.42 -11.77
C SER A 107 14.99 2.02 -12.63
N GLY A 108 16.21 1.51 -12.52
CA GLY A 108 17.32 2.00 -13.30
C GLY A 108 18.69 1.60 -12.74
N THR A 109 19.75 2.09 -13.38
CA THR A 109 21.12 1.82 -12.97
C THR A 109 21.61 2.82 -11.93
N VAL A 110 22.20 2.31 -10.86
CA VAL A 110 22.74 3.09 -9.75
C VAL A 110 24.12 3.64 -10.09
N SER A 111 24.34 4.91 -9.79
CA SER A 111 25.66 5.55 -9.85
C SER A 111 25.85 6.47 -8.64
N PHE A 112 27.10 6.63 -8.18
CA PHE A 112 27.41 7.52 -7.07
C PHE A 112 27.94 8.85 -7.59
N GLY A 113 27.33 9.94 -7.13
CA GLY A 113 27.76 11.29 -7.43
C GLY A 113 28.71 11.86 -6.37
N LYS A 114 29.14 13.11 -6.57
CA LYS A 114 30.01 13.82 -5.63
C LYS A 114 29.36 13.94 -4.27
N GLU A 115 30.08 13.62 -3.21
CA GLU A 115 29.63 13.74 -1.84
C GLU A 115 29.37 15.20 -1.46
N THR A 116 28.30 15.45 -0.73
CA THR A 116 27.91 16.80 -0.31
C THR A 116 27.64 16.83 1.20
N LYS A 117 28.37 17.66 1.94
CA LYS A 117 28.15 17.96 3.38
C LYS A 117 27.83 16.71 4.25
N GLY A 118 28.63 15.65 4.14
CA GLY A 118 28.45 14.44 4.96
C GLY A 118 27.38 13.48 4.47
N LYS A 119 26.81 13.71 3.29
CA LYS A 119 25.86 12.81 2.60
C LYS A 119 26.48 12.26 1.32
N ARG A 120 26.20 11.01 1.02
CA ARG A 120 26.50 10.40 -0.30
C ARG A 120 25.37 10.71 -1.24
N ARG A 121 25.70 11.12 -2.46
CA ARG A 121 24.71 11.32 -3.53
C ARG A 121 24.61 10.02 -4.32
N LEU A 122 23.44 9.46 -4.33
CA LEU A 122 23.09 8.31 -5.15
C LEU A 122 22.23 8.81 -6.30
N ILE A 123 22.54 8.38 -7.51
CA ILE A 123 21.83 8.75 -8.74
C ILE A 123 21.33 7.47 -9.37
N ILE A 124 20.05 7.38 -9.58
CA ILE A 124 19.41 6.30 -10.34
C ILE A 124 19.09 6.84 -11.72
N THR A 125 19.70 6.25 -12.74
CA THR A 125 19.43 6.58 -14.14
C THR A 125 18.44 5.56 -14.68
N SER A 126 17.21 6.00 -14.99
CA SER A 126 16.20 5.17 -15.63
C SER A 126 16.57 4.88 -17.10
N ASP A 127 16.00 3.83 -17.67
CA ASP A 127 16.14 3.49 -19.09
C ASP A 127 15.68 4.62 -20.01
N ASP A 128 14.77 5.47 -19.55
CA ASP A 128 14.28 6.67 -20.23
C ASP A 128 15.27 7.86 -20.19
N GLY A 129 16.44 7.70 -19.53
CA GLY A 129 17.44 8.74 -19.37
C GLY A 129 17.13 9.76 -18.24
N GLU A 130 16.03 9.63 -17.52
CA GLU A 130 15.75 10.47 -16.37
C GLU A 130 16.65 10.09 -15.19
N LYS A 131 17.22 11.12 -14.54
CA LYS A 131 18.08 10.95 -13.38
C LYS A 131 17.32 11.33 -12.12
N TYR A 132 17.26 10.40 -11.18
CA TYR A 132 16.73 10.62 -9.86
C TYR A 132 17.88 10.67 -8.84
N GLU A 133 17.98 11.75 -8.07
CA GLU A 133 19.05 11.94 -7.10
C GLU A 133 18.52 11.81 -5.67
N GLU A 134 19.17 10.96 -4.86
CA GLU A 134 18.88 10.77 -3.45
C GLU A 134 20.12 11.07 -2.59
N LEU A 135 19.93 11.78 -1.47
CA LEU A 135 21.02 12.17 -0.56
C LEU A 135 21.01 11.31 0.70
N ILE A 136 21.86 10.31 0.75
CA ILE A 136 21.94 9.33 1.83
C ILE A 136 23.00 9.73 2.85
N PRO A 137 22.70 9.76 4.16
CA PRO A 137 23.71 10.02 5.20
C PRO A 137 24.84 8.98 5.16
N LYS A 138 26.09 9.41 5.37
CA LYS A 138 27.28 8.53 5.31
C LYS A 138 27.27 7.37 6.31
N TRP A 139 26.59 7.56 7.45
CA TRP A 139 26.51 6.53 8.49
C TRP A 139 25.56 5.37 8.13
N ARG A 140 24.73 5.54 7.09
CA ARG A 140 23.84 4.48 6.63
C ARG A 140 24.57 3.49 5.74
N GLN A 141 24.30 2.22 5.97
CA GLN A 141 24.78 1.14 5.12
C GLN A 141 23.96 1.12 3.82
N LEU A 142 24.66 1.03 2.71
CA LEU A 142 24.07 0.88 1.39
C LEU A 142 23.99 -0.59 1.03
N ASN A 143 22.86 -1.00 0.46
CA ASN A 143 22.64 -2.37 -0.02
C ASN A 143 22.87 -2.51 -1.51
N VAL A 144 23.23 -1.42 -2.18
CA VAL A 144 23.42 -1.35 -3.63
C VAL A 144 24.85 -0.93 -3.99
N PHE A 145 25.33 -1.37 -5.14
CA PHE A 145 26.66 -1.05 -5.66
C PHE A 145 26.58 -0.16 -6.91
N GLU A 146 27.70 0.45 -7.24
CA GLU A 146 27.83 1.25 -8.47
C GLU A 146 27.66 0.37 -9.72
N GLY A 147 26.83 0.80 -10.64
CA GLY A 147 26.52 0.06 -11.87
C GLY A 147 25.47 -1.04 -11.73
N GLU A 148 24.89 -1.19 -10.54
CA GLU A 148 23.83 -2.15 -10.30
C GLU A 148 22.49 -1.64 -10.78
N THR A 149 21.66 -2.54 -11.33
CA THR A 149 20.29 -2.22 -11.72
C THR A 149 19.37 -2.51 -10.55
N VAL A 150 18.57 -1.52 -10.17
CA VAL A 150 17.58 -1.61 -9.08
C VAL A 150 16.17 -1.48 -9.64
N GLU A 151 15.24 -2.20 -9.03
CA GLU A 151 13.83 -2.08 -9.33
C GLU A 151 13.14 -1.04 -8.42
N ARG A 152 12.04 -0.48 -8.90
CA ARG A 152 11.24 0.45 -8.12
C ARG A 152 10.74 -0.18 -6.83
N GLY A 153 11.06 0.44 -5.69
CA GLY A 153 10.69 -0.05 -4.36
C GLY A 153 11.72 -0.99 -3.73
N GLU A 154 12.84 -1.28 -4.38
CA GLU A 154 13.95 -2.02 -3.79
C GLU A 154 14.65 -1.21 -2.71
N VAL A 155 15.17 -1.88 -1.68
CA VAL A 155 15.83 -1.24 -0.53
C VAL A 155 17.25 -0.82 -0.91
N ILE A 156 17.48 0.47 -1.04
CA ILE A 156 18.79 1.05 -1.35
C ILE A 156 19.65 1.19 -0.09
N ALA A 157 19.08 1.72 0.97
CA ALA A 157 19.79 1.92 2.23
C ALA A 157 19.09 1.21 3.37
N ASP A 158 19.88 0.61 4.24
CA ASP A 158 19.41 -0.18 5.38
C ASP A 158 18.54 0.67 6.31
N GLY A 159 17.51 0.01 6.85
CA GLY A 159 16.53 0.61 7.74
C GLY A 159 15.24 -0.19 7.77
N GLU A 160 14.27 0.32 8.49
CA GLU A 160 12.95 -0.27 8.55
C GLU A 160 12.07 0.28 7.43
N PRO A 161 11.49 -0.56 6.54
CA PRO A 161 10.66 -0.07 5.46
C PRO A 161 9.43 0.69 6.00
N ASN A 162 9.19 1.89 5.46
CA ASN A 162 8.02 2.66 5.82
C ASN A 162 6.80 2.14 5.06
N PRO A 163 5.71 1.73 5.73
CA PRO A 163 4.51 1.19 5.07
C PRO A 163 3.91 2.14 4.01
N HIS A 164 3.99 3.45 4.23
CA HIS A 164 3.49 4.44 3.26
C HIS A 164 4.30 4.44 1.95
N ASP A 165 5.61 4.27 2.03
CA ASP A 165 6.47 4.22 0.84
C ASP A 165 6.31 2.91 0.09
N ILE A 166 6.13 1.79 0.79
CA ILE A 166 5.77 0.51 0.16
C ILE A 166 4.47 0.65 -0.64
N LEU A 167 3.42 1.26 -0.04
CA LEU A 167 2.15 1.48 -0.74
C LEU A 167 2.32 2.34 -2.00
N ARG A 168 3.12 3.39 -1.90
CA ARG A 168 3.34 4.34 -3.00
C ARG A 168 4.14 3.74 -4.15
N LEU A 169 5.14 2.93 -3.84
CA LEU A 169 6.10 2.41 -4.82
C LEU A 169 5.73 1.03 -5.35
N GLN A 170 5.37 0.11 -4.46
CA GLN A 170 5.12 -1.30 -4.79
C GLN A 170 3.62 -1.65 -4.86
N GLY A 171 2.75 -0.82 -4.29
CA GLY A 171 1.30 -0.99 -4.35
C GLY A 171 0.68 -1.71 -3.16
N VAL A 172 -0.63 -2.02 -3.30
CA VAL A 172 -1.47 -2.53 -2.19
C VAL A 172 -1.10 -3.96 -1.80
N GLU A 173 -0.81 -4.82 -2.76
CA GLU A 173 -0.52 -6.23 -2.54
C GLU A 173 0.79 -6.41 -1.76
N ALA A 174 1.85 -5.74 -2.19
CA ALA A 174 3.14 -5.76 -1.52
C ALA A 174 3.06 -5.26 -0.08
N LEU A 175 2.30 -4.17 0.15
CA LEU A 175 2.05 -3.65 1.49
C LEU A 175 1.30 -4.66 2.36
N ALA A 176 0.23 -5.29 1.83
CA ALA A 176 -0.55 -6.26 2.59
C ALA A 176 0.32 -7.45 3.01
N ASN A 177 1.10 -8.00 2.08
CA ASN A 177 2.03 -9.09 2.35
C ASN A 177 3.10 -8.70 3.38
N TYR A 178 3.64 -7.48 3.29
CA TYR A 178 4.60 -6.96 4.26
C TYR A 178 3.99 -6.88 5.66
N LEU A 179 2.82 -6.26 5.82
CA LEU A 179 2.17 -6.11 7.12
C LEU A 179 1.78 -7.46 7.73
N VAL A 180 1.21 -8.37 6.93
CA VAL A 180 0.86 -9.73 7.41
C VAL A 180 2.09 -10.43 7.91
N ARG A 181 3.18 -10.42 7.15
CA ARG A 181 4.44 -11.08 7.52
C ARG A 181 5.01 -10.51 8.81
N GLU A 182 5.18 -9.19 8.92
CA GLU A 182 5.74 -8.53 10.09
C GLU A 182 4.91 -8.79 11.36
N ILE A 183 3.59 -8.75 11.26
CA ILE A 183 2.69 -9.01 12.38
C ILE A 183 2.74 -10.49 12.78
N GLN A 184 2.69 -11.40 11.81
CA GLN A 184 2.77 -12.84 12.06
C GLN A 184 4.10 -13.24 12.68
N ASP A 185 5.21 -12.65 12.27
CA ASP A 185 6.52 -12.94 12.83
C ASP A 185 6.57 -12.58 14.33
N VAL A 186 5.97 -11.45 14.73
CA VAL A 186 5.86 -11.09 16.16
C VAL A 186 5.04 -12.13 16.94
N TYR A 187 3.88 -12.55 16.42
CA TYR A 187 3.04 -13.54 17.09
C TYR A 187 3.67 -14.94 17.12
N ARG A 188 4.33 -15.36 16.03
CA ARG A 188 5.04 -16.66 15.94
C ARG A 188 6.20 -16.72 16.93
N LEU A 189 6.95 -15.64 17.12
CA LEU A 189 8.01 -15.57 18.13
C LEU A 189 7.49 -15.77 19.56
N GLN A 190 6.24 -15.38 19.81
CA GLN A 190 5.56 -15.60 21.10
C GLN A 190 4.80 -16.93 21.18
N GLY A 191 4.92 -17.80 20.17
CA GLY A 191 4.25 -19.11 20.13
C GLY A 191 2.75 -19.05 19.81
N VAL A 192 2.22 -17.88 19.46
CA VAL A 192 0.79 -17.68 19.16
C VAL A 192 0.55 -17.92 17.67
N LYS A 193 -0.38 -18.84 17.35
CA LYS A 193 -0.79 -19.13 15.97
C LYS A 193 -2.10 -18.39 15.66
N ILE A 194 -2.05 -17.47 14.71
CA ILE A 194 -3.21 -16.69 14.23
C ILE A 194 -3.33 -16.95 12.73
N ASN A 195 -4.56 -17.06 12.23
CA ASN A 195 -4.80 -17.17 10.80
C ASN A 195 -4.68 -15.77 10.17
N ASP A 196 -4.04 -15.70 9.01
CA ASP A 196 -3.76 -14.45 8.27
C ASP A 196 -5.03 -13.65 7.99
N LYS A 197 -6.18 -14.31 7.79
CA LYS A 197 -7.47 -13.66 7.53
C LYS A 197 -7.86 -12.62 8.58
N HIS A 198 -7.50 -12.84 9.84
CA HIS A 198 -7.81 -11.88 10.92
C HIS A 198 -7.03 -10.58 10.76
N ILE A 199 -5.78 -10.68 10.29
CA ILE A 199 -4.91 -9.53 10.02
C ILE A 199 -5.34 -8.85 8.72
N GLU A 200 -5.60 -9.62 7.67
CA GLU A 200 -6.03 -9.12 6.36
C GLU A 200 -7.33 -8.30 6.42
N VAL A 201 -8.30 -8.72 7.26
CA VAL A 201 -9.53 -7.95 7.47
C VAL A 201 -9.23 -6.56 8.03
N ILE A 202 -8.29 -6.45 8.96
CA ILE A 202 -7.88 -5.16 9.54
C ILE A 202 -7.17 -4.31 8.47
N ILE A 203 -6.21 -4.88 7.75
CA ILE A 203 -5.47 -4.20 6.68
C ILE A 203 -6.44 -3.68 5.61
N ARG A 204 -7.46 -4.47 5.25
CA ARG A 204 -8.50 -4.03 4.31
C ARG A 204 -9.22 -2.77 4.77
N GLN A 205 -9.48 -2.63 6.08
CA GLN A 205 -10.09 -1.40 6.62
C GLN A 205 -9.11 -0.22 6.62
N MET A 206 -7.82 -0.47 6.84
CA MET A 206 -6.78 0.56 6.77
C MET A 206 -6.59 1.11 5.35
N LEU A 207 -6.87 0.31 4.32
CA LEU A 207 -6.75 0.65 2.88
C LEU A 207 -8.08 1.03 2.22
N ARG A 208 -9.11 1.29 3.00
CA ARG A 208 -10.44 1.59 2.50
C ARG A 208 -10.54 2.94 1.77
N LYS A 209 -9.70 3.90 2.15
CA LYS A 209 -9.73 5.26 1.62
C LYS A 209 -8.78 5.45 0.44
N THR A 210 -9.20 6.32 -0.47
CA THR A 210 -8.40 6.80 -1.59
C THR A 210 -8.38 8.31 -1.60
N GLU A 211 -7.27 8.90 -2.07
CA GLU A 211 -7.09 10.33 -2.24
C GLU A 211 -7.14 10.69 -3.73
N VAL A 212 -7.78 11.79 -4.02
CA VAL A 212 -7.89 12.33 -5.38
C VAL A 212 -6.61 13.09 -5.72
N GLN A 213 -5.81 12.58 -6.65
CA GLN A 213 -4.62 13.26 -7.17
C GLN A 213 -4.98 14.33 -8.20
N GLU A 214 -5.85 13.96 -9.14
CA GLU A 214 -6.37 14.83 -10.18
C GLU A 214 -7.88 14.64 -10.26
N ALA A 215 -8.63 15.73 -10.21
CA ALA A 215 -10.09 15.67 -10.21
C ALA A 215 -10.68 15.28 -11.58
N GLY A 216 -9.93 15.49 -12.69
CA GLY A 216 -10.48 15.35 -14.03
C GLY A 216 -11.68 16.28 -14.26
N GLU A 217 -12.74 15.74 -14.85
CA GLU A 217 -14.03 16.44 -15.07
C GLU A 217 -15.12 15.97 -14.08
N THR A 218 -14.68 15.44 -12.94
CA THR A 218 -15.57 15.01 -11.86
C THR A 218 -15.82 16.14 -10.87
N ALA A 219 -16.84 16.04 -10.03
CA ALA A 219 -17.13 17.00 -8.97
C ALA A 219 -16.24 16.84 -7.72
N LEU A 220 -15.16 16.05 -7.81
CA LEU A 220 -14.25 15.81 -6.71
C LEU A 220 -13.19 16.91 -6.59
N LEU A 221 -12.72 17.13 -5.38
CA LEU A 221 -11.65 18.09 -5.12
C LEU A 221 -10.30 17.37 -5.01
N ARG A 222 -9.23 18.01 -5.49
CA ARG A 222 -7.87 17.49 -5.33
C ARG A 222 -7.51 17.42 -3.85
N GLY A 223 -6.96 16.27 -3.42
CA GLY A 223 -6.62 16.01 -2.01
C GLY A 223 -7.80 15.51 -1.17
N GLU A 224 -9.00 15.40 -1.74
CA GLU A 224 -10.15 14.84 -1.05
C GLU A 224 -9.98 13.34 -0.80
N GLN A 225 -10.30 12.89 0.42
CA GLN A 225 -10.24 11.48 0.80
C GLN A 225 -11.64 10.88 0.85
N LEU A 226 -11.86 9.88 0.00
CA LEU A 226 -13.14 9.21 -0.18
C LEU A 226 -13.00 7.70 0.01
N ASP A 227 -14.11 7.02 0.30
CA ASP A 227 -14.14 5.57 0.23
C ASP A 227 -13.91 5.11 -1.22
N ARG A 228 -13.05 4.10 -1.38
CA ARG A 228 -12.68 3.56 -2.70
C ARG A 228 -13.89 3.18 -3.56
N SER A 229 -14.90 2.55 -2.97
CA SER A 229 -16.13 2.18 -3.68
C SER A 229 -16.84 3.40 -4.24
N ARG A 230 -17.06 4.43 -3.42
CA ARG A 230 -17.70 5.68 -3.83
C ARG A 230 -16.91 6.42 -4.92
N ALA A 231 -15.59 6.46 -4.79
CA ALA A 231 -14.73 7.09 -5.78
C ALA A 231 -14.76 6.36 -7.13
N LEU A 232 -14.82 5.03 -7.13
CA LEU A 232 -14.99 4.22 -8.33
C LEU A 232 -16.36 4.43 -8.98
N ASP A 233 -17.44 4.47 -8.19
CA ASP A 233 -18.80 4.73 -8.70
C ASP A 233 -18.90 6.10 -9.39
N ILE A 234 -18.23 7.13 -8.83
CA ILE A 234 -18.18 8.46 -9.45
C ILE A 234 -17.39 8.43 -10.75
N ASN A 235 -16.26 7.72 -10.78
CA ASN A 235 -15.45 7.57 -11.97
C ASN A 235 -16.17 6.81 -13.07
N ASP A 236 -16.92 5.77 -12.73
CA ASP A 236 -17.69 4.99 -13.71
C ASP A 236 -18.84 5.83 -14.30
N ARG A 237 -19.52 6.62 -13.47
CA ARG A 237 -20.54 7.58 -13.98
C ARG A 237 -19.89 8.64 -14.90
N ALA A 238 -18.71 9.15 -14.56
CA ALA A 238 -17.99 10.10 -15.42
C ALA A 238 -17.59 9.47 -16.76
N LYS A 239 -17.07 8.23 -16.75
CA LYS A 239 -16.74 7.49 -17.98
C LYS A 239 -17.95 7.21 -18.84
N HIS A 240 -19.09 6.80 -18.26
CA HIS A 240 -20.34 6.60 -19.00
C HIS A 240 -20.87 7.91 -19.61
N GLY A 241 -20.58 9.06 -18.98
CA GLY A 241 -20.89 10.38 -19.52
C GLY A 241 -19.87 10.92 -20.51
N GLY A 242 -18.86 10.14 -20.92
CA GLY A 242 -17.78 10.59 -21.82
C GLY A 242 -16.81 11.61 -21.21
N LYS A 243 -16.80 11.77 -19.89
CA LYS A 243 -15.97 12.70 -19.14
C LYS A 243 -14.67 12.06 -18.68
N LYS A 244 -13.63 12.87 -18.49
CA LYS A 244 -12.35 12.43 -17.95
C LYS A 244 -12.51 12.03 -16.48
N ALA A 245 -12.18 10.75 -16.16
CA ALA A 245 -12.22 10.22 -14.81
C ALA A 245 -11.16 10.83 -13.91
N ALA A 246 -11.42 10.90 -12.59
CA ALA A 246 -10.44 11.33 -11.61
C ALA A 246 -9.35 10.27 -11.40
N ARG A 247 -8.11 10.73 -11.20
CA ARG A 247 -6.98 9.88 -10.84
C ARG A 247 -6.94 9.71 -9.33
N LEU A 248 -7.01 8.46 -8.89
CA LEU A 248 -7.11 8.07 -7.49
C LEU A 248 -5.82 7.39 -7.04
N GLN A 249 -5.36 7.70 -5.83
CA GLN A 249 -4.25 7.01 -5.18
C GLN A 249 -4.73 6.37 -3.88
N PRO A 250 -4.42 5.08 -3.60
CA PRO A 250 -4.74 4.45 -2.33
C PRO A 250 -3.97 5.13 -1.19
N VAL A 251 -4.63 5.29 -0.04
CA VAL A 251 -4.05 5.86 1.17
C VAL A 251 -4.09 4.83 2.29
N LEU A 252 -2.98 4.71 3.01
CA LEU A 252 -2.90 3.89 4.21
C LEU A 252 -3.25 4.74 5.43
N LEU A 253 -4.28 4.36 6.16
CA LEU A 253 -4.66 4.97 7.42
C LEU A 253 -4.40 4.01 8.57
N GLY A 254 -3.86 4.51 9.67
CA GLY A 254 -3.83 3.74 10.92
C GLY A 254 -5.26 3.43 11.41
N ILE A 255 -5.42 2.37 12.21
CA ILE A 255 -6.76 1.92 12.65
C ILE A 255 -7.55 3.02 13.37
N THR A 256 -6.90 3.85 14.16
CA THR A 256 -7.54 4.98 14.85
C THR A 256 -8.08 5.99 13.86
N LYS A 257 -7.26 6.43 12.89
CA LYS A 257 -7.67 7.37 11.84
C LYS A 257 -8.74 6.76 10.92
N ALA A 258 -8.61 5.48 10.56
CA ALA A 258 -9.59 4.78 9.75
C ALA A 258 -10.96 4.71 10.44
N SER A 259 -10.98 4.52 11.77
CA SER A 259 -12.22 4.48 12.57
C SER A 259 -12.89 5.85 12.69
N LEU A 260 -12.12 6.94 12.72
CA LEU A 260 -12.65 8.31 12.75
C LEU A 260 -13.06 8.83 11.37
N ALA A 261 -12.44 8.31 10.30
CA ALA A 261 -12.72 8.70 8.93
C ALA A 261 -13.88 7.92 8.28
N THR A 262 -14.74 7.29 9.07
CA THR A 262 -15.93 6.58 8.57
C THR A 262 -17.00 7.56 8.09
N GLU A 263 -17.87 7.12 7.16
CA GLU A 263 -18.99 7.94 6.68
C GLU A 263 -20.05 8.20 7.78
N SER A 264 -20.14 7.29 8.77
CA SER A 264 -21.05 7.43 9.91
C SER A 264 -20.43 8.26 11.02
N PHE A 265 -20.92 9.47 11.22
CA PHE A 265 -20.47 10.31 12.32
C PHE A 265 -20.90 9.78 13.69
N ILE A 266 -22.00 9.02 13.78
CA ILE A 266 -22.45 8.34 15.02
C ILE A 266 -21.42 7.28 15.44
N SER A 267 -20.95 6.47 14.49
CA SER A 267 -19.92 5.48 14.72
C SER A 267 -18.60 6.10 15.14
N ALA A 268 -18.17 7.18 14.47
CA ALA A 268 -16.95 7.89 14.81
C ALA A 268 -17.02 8.54 16.20
N ALA A 269 -18.12 9.24 16.52
CA ALA A 269 -18.33 9.91 17.80
C ALA A 269 -18.35 8.93 19.00
N SER A 270 -18.79 7.70 18.79
CA SER A 270 -18.81 6.68 19.84
C SER A 270 -17.43 6.06 20.13
N PHE A 271 -16.41 6.37 19.33
CA PHE A 271 -15.06 5.83 19.48
C PHE A 271 -14.14 6.80 20.26
N GLN A 272 -13.87 7.96 19.68
CA GLN A 272 -13.01 9.00 20.26
C GLN A 272 -13.46 10.39 19.82
N GLU A 273 -13.01 11.43 20.51
CA GLU A 273 -13.24 12.84 20.15
C GLU A 273 -14.73 13.18 19.94
N THR A 274 -15.61 12.64 20.79
CA THR A 274 -17.08 12.73 20.66
C THR A 274 -17.56 14.14 20.37
N THR A 275 -17.13 15.12 21.18
CA THR A 275 -17.57 16.53 21.04
C THR A 275 -17.15 17.12 19.72
N ARG A 276 -15.89 16.91 19.29
CA ARG A 276 -15.37 17.42 18.02
C ARG A 276 -16.12 16.86 16.83
N VAL A 277 -16.29 15.52 16.80
CA VAL A 277 -16.98 14.84 15.69
C VAL A 277 -18.44 15.29 15.59
N LEU A 278 -19.17 15.36 16.71
CA LEU A 278 -20.56 15.80 16.70
C LEU A 278 -20.71 17.28 16.31
N THR A 279 -19.82 18.16 16.80
CA THR A 279 -19.83 19.56 16.42
C THR A 279 -19.57 19.74 14.93
N GLU A 280 -18.58 19.03 14.38
CA GLU A 280 -18.24 19.08 12.96
C GLU A 280 -19.40 18.54 12.10
N ALA A 281 -20.02 17.43 12.51
CA ALA A 281 -21.18 16.88 11.83
C ALA A 281 -22.38 17.83 11.85
N ALA A 282 -22.63 18.51 12.98
CA ALA A 282 -23.70 19.49 13.10
C ALA A 282 -23.48 20.72 12.21
N VAL A 283 -22.25 21.26 12.22
CA VAL A 283 -21.89 22.44 11.37
C VAL A 283 -22.03 22.11 9.88
N ARG A 284 -21.65 20.91 9.47
CA ARG A 284 -21.74 20.46 8.07
C ARG A 284 -23.14 19.97 7.68
N GLY A 285 -24.07 19.82 8.62
CA GLY A 285 -25.40 19.27 8.36
C GLY A 285 -25.35 17.83 7.86
N LEU A 286 -24.42 16.99 8.36
CA LEU A 286 -24.24 15.63 7.90
C LEU A 286 -25.44 14.76 8.28
N LYS A 287 -25.82 13.86 7.36
CA LYS A 287 -26.86 12.87 7.53
C LYS A 287 -26.21 11.48 7.62
N ASP A 288 -26.58 10.68 8.63
CA ASP A 288 -26.15 9.30 8.77
C ASP A 288 -27.22 8.37 8.22
N ASP A 289 -26.88 7.58 7.22
CA ASP A 289 -27.80 6.63 6.56
C ASP A 289 -28.01 5.33 7.35
N LEU A 290 -27.32 5.15 8.48
CA LEU A 290 -27.40 3.96 9.34
C LEU A 290 -27.14 2.65 8.59
N ARG A 291 -26.08 2.63 7.77
CA ARG A 291 -25.71 1.47 6.93
C ARG A 291 -24.95 0.38 7.68
N GLY A 292 -24.21 0.74 8.73
CA GLY A 292 -23.36 -0.18 9.49
C GLY A 292 -24.08 -0.81 10.68
N LEU A 293 -23.33 -1.61 11.43
CA LEU A 293 -23.86 -2.30 12.62
C LEU A 293 -23.90 -1.37 13.85
N LYS A 294 -22.81 -0.65 14.09
CA LYS A 294 -22.57 0.13 15.31
C LYS A 294 -23.58 1.26 15.48
N GLU A 295 -23.81 2.05 14.45
CA GLU A 295 -24.79 3.14 14.46
C GLU A 295 -26.23 2.66 14.69
N ASN A 296 -26.60 1.51 14.12
CA ASN A 296 -27.93 0.94 14.37
C ASN A 296 -28.11 0.47 15.81
N VAL A 297 -27.06 -0.13 16.39
CA VAL A 297 -27.06 -0.54 17.81
C VAL A 297 -27.19 0.67 18.71
N ILE A 298 -26.45 1.74 18.47
CA ILE A 298 -26.48 2.97 19.28
C ILE A 298 -27.87 3.61 19.25
N VAL A 299 -28.52 3.63 18.08
CA VAL A 299 -29.87 4.22 17.91
C VAL A 299 -30.98 3.26 18.36
N GLY A 300 -30.66 2.02 18.78
CA GLY A 300 -31.65 1.03 19.23
C GLY A 300 -32.48 0.42 18.10
N ARG A 301 -31.93 0.36 16.88
CA ARG A 301 -32.57 -0.27 15.71
C ARG A 301 -32.02 -1.66 15.44
N LEU A 302 -32.80 -2.45 14.68
CA LEU A 302 -32.32 -3.73 14.17
C LEU A 302 -31.06 -3.51 13.32
N ILE A 303 -30.06 -4.36 13.51
CA ILE A 303 -28.84 -4.34 12.70
C ILE A 303 -29.11 -4.84 11.29
N PRO A 304 -28.38 -4.39 10.25
CA PRO A 304 -28.55 -4.85 8.88
C PRO A 304 -27.93 -6.24 8.63
N ALA A 305 -28.20 -7.19 9.55
CA ALA A 305 -27.74 -8.57 9.50
C ALA A 305 -28.78 -9.48 10.16
N GLY A 306 -28.78 -10.77 9.83
CA GLY A 306 -29.72 -11.74 10.34
C GLY A 306 -31.17 -11.34 10.06
N THR A 307 -32.04 -11.38 11.06
CA THR A 307 -33.46 -11.02 10.96
C THR A 307 -33.71 -9.58 10.54
N GLY A 308 -32.79 -8.65 10.85
CA GLY A 308 -32.89 -7.25 10.45
C GLY A 308 -32.54 -6.99 8.98
N PHE A 309 -31.96 -7.93 8.27
CA PHE A 309 -31.51 -7.73 6.89
C PHE A 309 -32.67 -7.39 5.95
N ALA A 310 -33.78 -8.12 6.04
CA ALA A 310 -34.97 -7.87 5.22
C ALA A 310 -35.59 -6.48 5.50
N ALA A 311 -35.67 -6.08 6.76
CA ALA A 311 -36.17 -4.76 7.16
C ALA A 311 -35.32 -3.62 6.59
N HIS A 312 -33.98 -3.76 6.62
CA HIS A 312 -33.05 -2.78 6.07
C HIS A 312 -33.08 -2.75 4.53
N ALA A 313 -33.24 -3.90 3.87
CA ALA A 313 -33.36 -3.98 2.41
C ALA A 313 -34.64 -3.28 1.92
N SER A 314 -35.77 -3.52 2.59
CA SER A 314 -37.04 -2.86 2.24
C SER A 314 -37.00 -1.35 2.48
N ARG A 315 -36.33 -0.89 3.54
CA ARG A 315 -36.13 0.53 3.83
C ARG A 315 -35.28 1.22 2.77
N ARG A 316 -34.17 0.62 2.33
CA ARG A 316 -33.34 1.14 1.25
C ARG A 316 -34.13 1.32 -0.03
N ARG A 317 -34.88 0.29 -0.44
CA ARG A 317 -35.72 0.36 -1.65
C ARG A 317 -36.76 1.49 -1.57
N LYS A 318 -37.34 1.72 -0.38
CA LYS A 318 -38.28 2.84 -0.18
C LYS A 318 -37.60 4.21 -0.30
N MET A 319 -36.38 4.37 0.23
CA MET A 319 -35.62 5.61 0.12
C MET A 319 -35.19 5.90 -1.32
N GLU A 320 -34.66 4.90 -2.02
CA GLU A 320 -34.29 5.01 -3.45
C GLU A 320 -35.52 5.33 -4.34
N GLY A 321 -36.67 4.75 -4.02
CA GLY A 321 -37.93 5.05 -4.71
C GLY A 321 -38.45 6.46 -4.44
N ALA A 322 -38.24 6.98 -3.21
CA ALA A 322 -38.62 8.34 -2.84
C ALA A 322 -37.69 9.39 -3.49
N GLU A 323 -36.39 9.13 -3.54
CA GLU A 323 -35.42 10.00 -4.23
C GLU A 323 -35.70 10.07 -5.75
N ARG A 324 -36.05 8.94 -6.39
CA ARG A 324 -36.42 8.94 -7.79
C ARG A 324 -37.71 9.73 -8.07
N ARG A 325 -38.72 9.64 -7.19
CA ARG A 325 -39.96 10.44 -7.32
C ARG A 325 -39.68 11.93 -7.14
N SER A 326 -38.90 12.33 -6.14
CA SER A 326 -38.50 13.72 -5.93
C SER A 326 -37.74 14.29 -7.12
N PHE A 327 -36.90 13.48 -7.78
CA PHE A 327 -36.18 13.92 -8.98
C PHE A 327 -37.07 14.07 -10.20
N MET A 328 -38.13 13.26 -10.32
CA MET A 328 -39.13 13.37 -11.40
C MET A 328 -40.08 14.55 -11.16
N ASP A 329 -40.44 14.86 -9.92
CA ASP A 329 -41.29 16.00 -9.58
C ASP A 329 -40.64 17.36 -9.79
N VAL A 330 -39.31 17.45 -9.63
CA VAL A 330 -38.55 18.69 -9.88
C VAL A 330 -38.27 18.94 -11.36
N GLY A 331 -38.40 17.88 -12.20
CA GLY A 331 -38.20 17.95 -13.65
C GLY A 331 -39.48 18.14 -14.50
N GLY A 332 -40.63 18.16 -13.85
CA GLY A 332 -41.90 18.26 -14.57
C GLY A 332 -42.82 19.34 -14.00
N GLY A 333 -42.59 20.58 -14.35
CA GLY A 333 -43.54 21.63 -13.94
C GLY A 333 -43.09 23.02 -14.28
N LEU A 334 -42.93 23.34 -15.56
CA LEU A 334 -43.29 24.69 -16.03
C LEU A 334 -44.80 24.63 -16.30
N PRO A 335 -45.63 25.47 -15.63
CA PRO A 335 -47.01 25.62 -16.05
C PRO A 335 -47.01 26.34 -17.38
N ASP A 336 -47.54 25.70 -18.42
CA ASP A 336 -47.90 26.35 -19.67
C ASP A 336 -48.88 27.47 -19.35
N ALA A 337 -48.41 28.70 -19.50
CA ALA A 337 -49.21 29.89 -19.57
C ALA A 337 -49.73 29.97 -21.00
N GLU A 338 -50.90 29.41 -21.24
CA GLU A 338 -51.79 29.79 -22.33
C GLU A 338 -53.09 28.98 -22.23
N GLU A 339 -54.15 29.62 -21.70
CA GLU A 339 -55.52 29.61 -22.18
C GLU A 339 -56.42 30.28 -21.12
N ALA A 340 -56.35 31.59 -21.13
CA ALA A 340 -57.42 32.42 -20.62
C ALA A 340 -58.08 33.07 -21.80
N SER A 341 -59.10 32.45 -22.36
CA SER A 341 -60.13 33.19 -23.10
C SER A 341 -61.39 32.32 -23.30
N VAL A 342 -62.49 32.95 -22.83
CA VAL A 342 -63.85 32.93 -23.40
C VAL A 342 -64.74 31.72 -23.08
N GLY A 343 -65.86 32.06 -22.48
CA GLY A 343 -67.04 31.21 -22.42
C GLY A 343 -67.95 31.56 -21.26
N SER A 344 -68.62 32.70 -21.44
CA SER A 344 -69.82 33.15 -20.72
C SER A 344 -70.95 32.16 -20.80
N GLU A 345 -71.79 32.23 -19.78
CA GLU A 345 -73.25 32.05 -19.79
C GLU A 345 -73.88 30.66 -19.60
N GLU A 346 -74.73 30.74 -18.70
CA GLU A 346 -76.10 30.25 -18.52
C GLU A 346 -76.30 29.18 -17.46
N SER A 347 -76.85 29.61 -16.40
CA SER A 347 -78.26 29.55 -15.91
C SER A 347 -78.67 28.20 -15.33
N GLU A 348 -79.12 28.37 -14.13
CA GLU A 348 -80.46 28.02 -13.58
C GLU A 348 -80.81 26.53 -13.34
N SER A 349 -81.16 26.42 -12.15
CA SER A 349 -82.40 25.79 -11.60
C SER A 349 -82.28 24.36 -11.04
N ALA A 350 -82.70 24.39 -9.83
CA ALA A 350 -83.76 23.63 -9.14
C ALA A 350 -83.43 22.25 -8.57
N ALA A 351 -83.44 22.32 -7.27
CA ALA A 351 -84.42 21.58 -6.39
C ALA A 351 -84.47 20.03 -6.53
N SER A 352 -84.03 19.36 -5.53
CA SER A 352 -84.76 18.59 -4.53
C SER A 352 -83.82 17.91 -3.55
#